data_bae442e714940cdff08f3898ece9a8be
#
_entry.id   bae442e714940cdff08f3898ece9a8be
#
_cell.length_a   1.000
_cell.length_b   1.000
_cell.length_c   1.000
_cell.angle_alpha   90.00
_cell.angle_beta   90.00
_cell.angle_gamma   90.00
#
_symmetry.space_group_name_H-M   'P 1'
#
loop_
_entity.id
_entity.type
_entity.pdbx_description
1 polymer ?
#
loop_
_entity_poly.entity_id
_entity_poly.type
_entity_poly.pdbx_seq_one_letter_code
_entity_poly.pdbx_strand_id
1 'polypeptide(L)'
;MVVLGVLVLLISIGLFAQAIYSNLLLVYVWNKPERVEGHGGPVSLLPPRLRFTLLVPARHEEQVIAQTIQQVARIDYPPDLMEIIIVCERNDRGTIRAARRGIRSASSPSSPRLRLATFSDGPINKPHSLNKALQIATGDVVGVFDAEDDVQPGILRTVNTILLSEPVDVVQGAVQLVNHESRWFSALNCVEYFLWFNSRLHHDALAGALPLAGNTLFVRRSFLTKVGGWDDRCLTEDADLGFRLSALGARLRVFSSPVLATREETPLTVEAFVRQRTRWHQGFLQVLRKGDWLRMPSLSARLLALNTLTQPFTGSLASLLWPVAAVMVFLVKVPIPIVLVSYLPLYAFLLTMLTVIVGYRLFTEEFGLRFRVSRAALMAVAFLPYTWLLAVASVRAIIRELRSINGWEKTEHVGSHRIPSPGGRIARARRTPSPALSRGQQEATEPGPGGAS
;
A
#
# COMPACT_ATOMS: atom_id res chain seq x y z
N MET A 1 -16.51 -25.94 -33.10
CA MET A 1 -15.14 -26.27 -32.69
C MET A 1 -14.15 -25.13 -33.01
N VAL A 2 -14.05 -24.68 -34.29
CA VAL A 2 -13.08 -23.62 -34.70
C VAL A 2 -13.29 -22.30 -33.95
N VAL A 3 -14.53 -21.79 -33.88
CA VAL A 3 -14.85 -20.53 -33.18
C VAL A 3 -14.53 -20.61 -31.70
N LEU A 4 -14.84 -21.70 -31.01
CA LEU A 4 -14.50 -21.90 -29.61
C LEU A 4 -12.94 -21.92 -29.39
N GLY A 5 -12.23 -22.61 -30.31
CA GLY A 5 -10.75 -22.63 -30.25
C GLY A 5 -10.14 -21.26 -30.44
N VAL A 6 -10.65 -20.45 -31.38
CA VAL A 6 -10.18 -19.05 -31.57
C VAL A 6 -10.49 -18.18 -30.36
N LEU A 7 -11.65 -18.33 -29.73
CA LEU A 7 -12.01 -17.58 -28.52
C LEU A 7 -11.08 -17.93 -27.35
N VAL A 8 -10.84 -19.22 -27.10
CA VAL A 8 -9.89 -19.69 -26.06
C VAL A 8 -8.50 -19.15 -26.32
N LEU A 9 -8.03 -19.17 -27.58
CA LEU A 9 -6.76 -18.60 -27.99
C LEU A 9 -6.65 -17.12 -27.63
N LEU A 10 -7.62 -16.31 -28.04
CA LEU A 10 -7.61 -14.87 -27.81
C LEU A 10 -7.66 -14.53 -26.31
N ILE A 11 -8.48 -15.23 -25.53
CA ILE A 11 -8.56 -15.07 -24.07
C ILE A 11 -7.21 -15.43 -23.43
N SER A 12 -6.62 -16.58 -23.80
CA SER A 12 -5.34 -17.03 -23.24
C SER A 12 -4.20 -16.07 -23.53
N ILE A 13 -4.12 -15.53 -24.74
CA ILE A 13 -3.13 -14.52 -25.12
C ILE A 13 -3.35 -13.23 -24.32
N GLY A 14 -4.59 -12.77 -24.22
CA GLY A 14 -4.93 -11.56 -23.45
C GLY A 14 -4.57 -11.68 -21.97
N LEU A 15 -4.93 -12.79 -21.32
CA LEU A 15 -4.59 -13.08 -19.92
C LEU A 15 -3.06 -13.19 -19.72
N PHE A 16 -2.36 -13.83 -20.66
CA PHE A 16 -0.91 -13.93 -20.59
C PHE A 16 -0.24 -12.57 -20.73
N ALA A 17 -0.62 -11.77 -21.72
CA ALA A 17 -0.06 -10.43 -21.93
C ALA A 17 -0.28 -9.53 -20.71
N GLN A 18 -1.48 -9.55 -20.13
CA GLN A 18 -1.77 -8.79 -18.92
C GLN A 18 -0.96 -9.29 -17.71
N ALA A 19 -0.80 -10.60 -17.54
CA ALA A 19 -0.03 -11.16 -16.45
C ALA A 19 1.47 -10.81 -16.58
N ILE A 20 2.04 -10.87 -17.79
CA ILE A 20 3.42 -10.42 -18.06
C ILE A 20 3.56 -8.94 -17.72
N TYR A 21 2.65 -8.08 -18.19
CA TYR A 21 2.67 -6.66 -17.87
C TYR A 21 2.62 -6.42 -16.35
N SER A 22 1.72 -7.10 -15.64
CA SER A 22 1.61 -7.00 -14.18
C SER A 22 2.89 -7.46 -13.46
N ASN A 23 3.54 -8.54 -13.93
CA ASN A 23 4.84 -8.97 -13.38
C ASN A 23 5.94 -7.93 -13.63
N LEU A 24 6.00 -7.33 -14.81
CA LEU A 24 6.95 -6.24 -15.10
C LEU A 24 6.79 -5.07 -14.15
N LEU A 25 5.56 -4.72 -13.76
CA LEU A 25 5.30 -3.70 -12.76
C LEU A 25 5.78 -4.10 -11.36
N LEU A 26 5.64 -5.37 -10.98
CA LEU A 26 6.14 -5.88 -9.69
C LEU A 26 7.67 -5.89 -9.59
N VAL A 27 8.38 -5.96 -10.71
CA VAL A 27 9.84 -5.93 -10.78
C VAL A 27 10.39 -4.62 -11.36
N TYR A 28 9.56 -3.59 -11.49
CA TYR A 28 9.91 -2.32 -12.15
C TYR A 28 11.18 -1.69 -11.56
N VAL A 29 11.27 -1.63 -10.23
CA VAL A 29 12.44 -1.04 -9.53
C VAL A 29 13.71 -1.81 -9.83
N TRP A 30 13.65 -3.12 -10.01
CA TRP A 30 14.83 -3.93 -10.34
C TRP A 30 15.35 -3.65 -11.75
N ASN A 31 14.44 -3.35 -12.69
CA ASN A 31 14.80 -3.06 -14.09
C ASN A 31 15.17 -1.60 -14.33
N LYS A 32 14.75 -0.69 -13.45
CA LYS A 32 14.89 0.76 -13.61
C LYS A 32 15.27 1.45 -12.29
N PRO A 33 16.32 0.99 -11.58
CA PRO A 33 16.69 1.54 -10.29
C PRO A 33 17.01 3.04 -10.37
N GLU A 34 17.60 3.50 -11.48
CA GLU A 34 17.95 4.91 -11.72
C GLU A 34 16.73 5.84 -11.77
N ARG A 35 15.53 5.33 -12.13
CA ARG A 35 14.29 6.12 -12.14
C ARG A 35 13.63 6.25 -10.78
N VAL A 36 14.13 5.52 -9.81
CA VAL A 36 13.59 5.42 -8.46
C VAL A 36 14.66 5.81 -7.42
N GLU A 37 15.69 6.54 -7.86
CA GLU A 37 16.67 7.15 -6.94
C GLU A 37 15.93 7.93 -5.86
N GLY A 38 16.30 7.69 -4.60
CA GLY A 38 15.60 8.27 -3.44
C GLY A 38 14.25 7.61 -3.10
N HIS A 39 13.94 6.42 -3.64
CA HIS A 39 12.70 5.71 -3.26
C HIS A 39 12.61 5.41 -1.75
N GLY A 40 13.74 5.29 -1.06
CA GLY A 40 13.81 5.17 0.39
C GLY A 40 13.57 6.48 1.17
N GLY A 41 13.35 7.58 0.46
CA GLY A 41 13.22 8.93 1.00
C GLY A 41 14.46 9.80 0.77
N PRO A 42 14.42 11.10 1.11
CA PRO A 42 15.52 12.03 0.91
C PRO A 42 16.74 11.66 1.78
N VAL A 43 17.94 11.84 1.25
CA VAL A 43 19.21 11.58 1.95
C VAL A 43 19.44 12.59 3.07
N SER A 44 19.10 13.87 2.84
CA SER A 44 19.18 14.95 3.83
C SER A 44 17.79 15.54 4.09
N LEU A 45 17.50 15.83 5.36
CA LEU A 45 16.21 16.35 5.77
C LEU A 45 16.25 17.88 5.84
N LEU A 46 15.26 18.52 5.22
CA LEU A 46 15.04 19.96 5.33
C LEU A 46 14.39 20.31 6.69
N PRO A 47 14.63 21.54 7.20
CA PRO A 47 13.94 22.01 8.39
C PRO A 47 12.41 21.91 8.25
N PRO A 48 11.69 21.56 9.33
CA PRO A 48 10.24 21.55 9.35
C PRO A 48 9.67 22.94 9.02
N ARG A 49 8.72 22.99 8.06
CA ARG A 49 8.05 24.24 7.66
C ARG A 49 6.55 24.04 7.43
N LEU A 50 6.13 22.86 6.94
CA LEU A 50 4.74 22.59 6.62
C LEU A 50 3.94 22.26 7.88
N ARG A 51 2.72 22.75 7.96
CA ARG A 51 1.79 22.37 9.02
C ARG A 51 1.03 21.12 8.62
N PHE A 52 1.03 20.10 9.49
CA PHE A 52 0.34 18.85 9.27
C PHE A 52 -0.92 18.74 10.14
N THR A 53 -2.02 18.29 9.51
CA THR A 53 -3.17 17.73 10.23
C THR A 53 -3.18 16.23 10.02
N LEU A 54 -3.03 15.46 11.09
CA LEU A 54 -3.09 13.99 11.06
C LEU A 54 -4.49 13.52 11.45
N LEU A 55 -5.14 12.77 10.57
CA LEU A 55 -6.47 12.21 10.75
C LEU A 55 -6.38 10.75 11.18
N VAL A 56 -7.02 10.39 12.29
CA VAL A 56 -7.07 9.03 12.81
C VAL A 56 -8.56 8.64 12.98
N PRO A 57 -9.19 8.07 11.95
CA PRO A 57 -10.54 7.54 12.06
C PRO A 57 -10.53 6.28 12.91
N ALA A 58 -11.45 6.18 13.87
CA ALA A 58 -11.52 5.04 14.78
C ALA A 58 -12.97 4.61 15.02
N ARG A 59 -13.25 3.31 14.80
CA ARG A 59 -14.56 2.69 15.06
C ARG A 59 -14.37 1.26 15.56
N HIS A 60 -14.85 0.97 16.76
CA HIS A 60 -14.63 -0.31 17.47
C HIS A 60 -13.13 -0.64 17.60
N GLU A 61 -12.34 0.37 18.03
CA GLU A 61 -10.88 0.30 18.18
C GLU A 61 -10.43 0.54 19.63
N GLU A 62 -11.27 0.23 20.60
CA GLU A 62 -11.00 0.47 22.02
C GLU A 62 -9.74 -0.22 22.54
N GLN A 63 -9.27 -1.28 21.86
CA GLN A 63 -8.09 -2.05 22.26
C GLN A 63 -6.77 -1.38 21.81
N VAL A 64 -6.78 -0.66 20.69
CA VAL A 64 -5.55 -0.17 20.04
C VAL A 64 -5.43 1.35 20.00
N ILE A 65 -6.54 2.10 19.90
CA ILE A 65 -6.53 3.54 19.63
C ILE A 65 -5.75 4.37 20.66
N ALA A 66 -5.77 4.01 21.94
CA ALA A 66 -5.03 4.76 22.95
C ALA A 66 -3.50 4.70 22.73
N GLN A 67 -2.98 3.55 22.30
CA GLN A 67 -1.57 3.38 21.98
C GLN A 67 -1.21 4.12 20.69
N THR A 68 -2.05 4.06 19.66
CA THR A 68 -1.85 4.78 18.40
C THR A 68 -1.75 6.29 18.63
N ILE A 69 -2.66 6.86 19.44
CA ILE A 69 -2.61 8.29 19.79
C ILE A 69 -1.28 8.65 20.43
N GLN A 70 -0.76 7.82 21.35
CA GLN A 70 0.52 8.05 22.00
C GLN A 70 1.70 7.97 21.01
N GLN A 71 1.67 7.04 20.06
CA GLN A 71 2.70 6.90 19.03
C GLN A 71 2.69 8.08 18.07
N VAL A 72 1.51 8.44 17.53
CA VAL A 72 1.37 9.55 16.59
C VAL A 72 1.74 10.89 17.25
N ALA A 73 1.42 11.07 18.54
CA ALA A 73 1.84 12.26 19.30
C ALA A 73 3.35 12.36 19.55
N ARG A 74 4.09 11.25 19.41
CA ARG A 74 5.56 11.16 19.55
C ARG A 74 6.31 11.22 18.23
N ILE A 75 5.64 11.50 17.12
CA ILE A 75 6.30 11.72 15.83
C ILE A 75 7.30 12.87 15.99
N ASP A 76 8.52 12.67 15.46
CA ASP A 76 9.58 13.67 15.48
C ASP A 76 9.28 14.83 14.53
N TYR A 77 8.44 15.76 15.02
CA TYR A 77 8.08 16.99 14.31
C TYR A 77 7.70 18.08 15.31
N PRO A 78 7.92 19.38 15.01
CA PRO A 78 7.57 20.47 15.93
C PRO A 78 6.08 20.45 16.29
N PRO A 79 5.73 20.47 17.60
CA PRO A 79 4.34 20.35 18.05
C PRO A 79 3.41 21.46 17.57
N ASP A 80 3.94 22.66 17.38
CA ASP A 80 3.23 23.84 16.86
C ASP A 80 2.88 23.74 15.36
N LEU A 81 3.59 22.86 14.64
CA LEU A 81 3.35 22.56 13.22
C LEU A 81 2.53 21.28 13.02
N MET A 82 2.00 20.67 14.09
CA MET A 82 1.26 19.41 14.00
C MET A 82 -0.02 19.45 14.84
N GLU A 83 -1.13 19.08 14.24
CA GLU A 83 -2.38 18.74 14.96
C GLU A 83 -2.83 17.33 14.63
N ILE A 84 -3.48 16.67 15.58
CA ILE A 84 -3.99 15.31 15.44
C ILE A 84 -5.47 15.32 15.75
N ILE A 85 -6.28 14.84 14.81
CA ILE A 85 -7.73 14.77 14.93
C ILE A 85 -8.15 13.30 14.95
N ILE A 86 -8.57 12.82 16.09
CA ILE A 86 -9.17 11.51 16.28
C ILE A 86 -10.68 11.64 15.99
N VAL A 87 -11.22 10.77 15.12
CA VAL A 87 -12.62 10.86 14.69
C VAL A 87 -13.36 9.59 15.02
N CYS A 88 -14.42 9.70 15.81
CA CYS A 88 -15.21 8.56 16.26
C CYS A 88 -16.71 8.78 15.98
N GLU A 89 -17.44 7.70 15.74
CA GLU A 89 -18.90 7.73 15.79
C GLU A 89 -19.36 8.02 17.23
N ARG A 90 -20.40 8.87 17.39
CA ARG A 90 -20.89 9.31 18.71
C ARG A 90 -21.37 8.15 19.59
N ASN A 91 -21.93 7.09 19.00
CA ASN A 91 -22.46 5.94 19.73
C ASN A 91 -21.39 4.93 20.12
N ASP A 92 -20.18 5.01 19.55
CA ASP A 92 -19.04 4.15 19.90
C ASP A 92 -18.36 4.62 21.19
N ARG A 93 -19.07 4.41 22.32
CA ARG A 93 -18.61 4.84 23.65
C ARG A 93 -17.32 4.14 24.09
N GLY A 94 -17.06 2.91 23.60
CA GLY A 94 -15.84 2.14 23.91
C GLY A 94 -14.60 2.84 23.35
N THR A 95 -14.59 3.06 22.05
CA THR A 95 -13.49 3.74 21.33
C THR A 95 -13.32 5.18 21.83
N ILE A 96 -14.41 5.94 22.06
CA ILE A 96 -14.35 7.31 22.58
C ILE A 96 -13.67 7.36 23.96
N ARG A 97 -14.01 6.43 24.87
CA ARG A 97 -13.36 6.37 26.21
C ARG A 97 -11.88 6.05 26.09
N ALA A 98 -11.52 5.10 25.22
CA ALA A 98 -10.11 4.74 24.96
C ALA A 98 -9.35 5.91 24.33
N ALA A 99 -9.91 6.59 23.33
CA ALA A 99 -9.32 7.76 22.70
C ALA A 99 -9.09 8.90 23.72
N ARG A 100 -10.06 9.18 24.59
CA ARG A 100 -9.89 10.18 25.68
C ARG A 100 -8.78 9.80 26.66
N ARG A 101 -8.61 8.50 26.97
CA ARG A 101 -7.46 8.03 27.78
C ARG A 101 -6.15 8.27 27.05
N GLY A 102 -6.07 7.89 25.76
CA GLY A 102 -4.88 8.09 24.92
C GLY A 102 -4.50 9.57 24.83
N ILE A 103 -5.46 10.45 24.58
CA ILE A 103 -5.25 11.91 24.54
C ILE A 103 -4.69 12.41 25.86
N ARG A 104 -5.32 12.08 27.00
CA ARG A 104 -4.82 12.51 28.33
C ARG A 104 -3.41 12.03 28.61
N SER A 105 -3.06 10.79 28.22
CA SER A 105 -1.72 10.25 28.41
C SER A 105 -0.67 10.87 27.49
N ALA A 106 -1.08 11.33 26.29
CA ALA A 106 -0.19 11.96 25.33
C ALA A 106 -0.07 13.49 25.49
N SER A 107 -1.02 14.11 26.23
CA SER A 107 -1.04 15.57 26.42
C SER A 107 0.03 16.03 27.41
N SER A 108 0.88 16.96 26.98
CA SER A 108 1.87 17.69 27.78
C SER A 108 2.03 19.09 27.19
N PRO A 109 2.70 20.03 27.87
CA PRO A 109 2.96 21.36 27.31
C PRO A 109 3.75 21.33 25.99
N SER A 110 4.50 20.26 25.73
CA SER A 110 5.30 20.05 24.52
C SER A 110 4.66 19.07 23.52
N SER A 111 3.39 18.67 23.71
CA SER A 111 2.71 17.80 22.77
C SER A 111 1.97 18.59 21.69
N PRO A 112 1.71 17.98 20.51
CA PRO A 112 0.90 18.60 19.48
C PRO A 112 -0.56 18.79 19.94
N ARG A 113 -1.30 19.60 19.21
CA ARG A 113 -2.72 19.81 19.48
C ARG A 113 -3.51 18.52 19.19
N LEU A 114 -4.05 17.88 20.22
CA LEU A 114 -4.87 16.68 20.15
C LEU A 114 -6.37 17.03 20.23
N ARG A 115 -7.16 16.57 19.26
CA ARG A 115 -8.60 16.84 19.20
C ARG A 115 -9.37 15.54 19.03
N LEU A 116 -10.47 15.38 19.74
CA LEU A 116 -11.44 14.32 19.52
C LEU A 116 -12.69 14.92 18.88
N ALA A 117 -12.93 14.55 17.61
CA ALA A 117 -14.15 14.89 16.89
C ALA A 117 -15.12 13.70 16.93
N THR A 118 -16.41 13.97 17.09
CA THR A 118 -17.46 12.95 17.04
C THR A 118 -18.55 13.36 16.06
N PHE A 119 -19.09 12.40 15.32
CA PHE A 119 -20.19 12.60 14.40
C PHE A 119 -21.32 11.59 14.64
N SER A 120 -22.52 11.90 14.17
CA SER A 120 -23.71 11.05 14.31
C SER A 120 -24.58 11.03 13.06
N ASP A 121 -24.18 11.72 12.00
CA ASP A 121 -24.86 11.86 10.73
C ASP A 121 -24.13 11.11 9.61
N GLY A 122 -24.83 10.82 8.51
CA GLY A 122 -24.29 10.20 7.31
C GLY A 122 -23.99 8.71 7.46
N PRO A 123 -23.29 8.12 6.49
CA PRO A 123 -22.86 6.73 6.55
C PRO A 123 -21.77 6.54 7.60
N ILE A 124 -21.88 5.47 8.40
CA ILE A 124 -20.90 5.18 9.45
C ILE A 124 -19.75 4.35 8.86
N ASN A 125 -18.82 5.05 8.24
CA ASN A 125 -17.63 4.46 7.60
C ASN A 125 -16.42 5.38 7.70
N LYS A 126 -15.25 4.86 7.29
CA LYS A 126 -13.96 5.57 7.33
C LYS A 126 -13.97 6.86 6.49
N PRO A 127 -14.36 6.85 5.19
CA PRO A 127 -14.32 8.05 4.36
C PRO A 127 -15.22 9.17 4.89
N HIS A 128 -16.40 8.87 5.42
CA HIS A 128 -17.24 9.88 6.04
C HIS A 128 -16.59 10.51 7.28
N SER A 129 -15.97 9.67 8.13
CA SER A 129 -15.18 10.16 9.28
C SER A 129 -14.07 11.10 8.84
N LEU A 130 -13.30 10.72 7.79
CA LEU A 130 -12.23 11.54 7.24
C LEU A 130 -12.75 12.88 6.69
N ASN A 131 -13.90 12.88 6.01
CA ASN A 131 -14.54 14.11 5.54
C ASN A 131 -14.99 15.03 6.69
N LYS A 132 -15.51 14.48 7.79
CA LYS A 132 -15.82 15.26 8.99
C LYS A 132 -14.58 15.90 9.61
N ALA A 133 -13.48 15.16 9.67
CA ALA A 133 -12.20 15.69 10.15
C ALA A 133 -11.61 16.75 9.22
N LEU A 134 -11.73 16.57 7.91
CA LEU A 134 -11.22 17.50 6.91
C LEU A 134 -11.86 18.90 7.06
N GLN A 135 -13.13 18.98 7.44
CA GLN A 135 -13.83 20.26 7.66
C GLN A 135 -13.20 21.13 8.75
N ILE A 136 -12.53 20.50 9.72
CA ILE A 136 -11.91 21.18 10.86
C ILE A 136 -10.39 21.12 10.85
N ALA A 137 -9.80 20.55 9.80
CA ALA A 137 -8.36 20.47 9.57
C ALA A 137 -7.78 21.83 9.20
N THR A 138 -6.66 22.22 9.84
CA THR A 138 -6.04 23.55 9.66
C THR A 138 -4.67 23.49 8.96
N GLY A 139 -4.04 22.31 8.94
CA GLY A 139 -2.72 22.11 8.34
C GLY A 139 -2.68 22.34 6.83
N ASP A 140 -1.49 22.58 6.30
CA ASP A 140 -1.23 22.73 4.87
C ASP A 140 -1.30 21.37 4.16
N VAL A 141 -0.95 20.32 4.92
CA VAL A 141 -0.95 18.91 4.48
C VAL A 141 -1.82 18.09 5.43
N VAL A 142 -2.67 17.25 4.87
CA VAL A 142 -3.47 16.27 5.61
C VAL A 142 -2.81 14.91 5.48
N GLY A 143 -2.51 14.28 6.63
CA GLY A 143 -2.02 12.91 6.74
C GLY A 143 -3.10 11.98 7.27
N VAL A 144 -3.14 10.72 6.82
CA VAL A 144 -4.09 9.71 7.30
C VAL A 144 -3.33 8.52 7.87
N PHE A 145 -3.71 8.10 9.08
CA PHE A 145 -3.28 6.87 9.73
C PHE A 145 -4.48 6.10 10.26
N ASP A 146 -4.44 4.78 10.16
CA ASP A 146 -5.48 3.93 10.73
C ASP A 146 -5.28 3.75 12.26
N ALA A 147 -6.33 3.38 12.94
CA ALA A 147 -6.32 3.27 14.40
C ALA A 147 -5.39 2.18 14.94
N GLU A 148 -5.02 1.21 14.11
CA GLU A 148 -4.10 0.10 14.39
C GLU A 148 -2.66 0.30 13.88
N ASP A 149 -2.37 1.40 13.22
CA ASP A 149 -1.05 1.67 12.63
C ASP A 149 0.07 1.78 13.67
N ASP A 150 1.21 1.13 13.39
CA ASP A 150 2.47 1.37 14.09
C ASP A 150 3.33 2.37 13.27
N VAL A 151 3.16 3.65 13.61
CA VAL A 151 3.72 4.78 12.85
C VAL A 151 5.16 5.08 13.29
N GLN A 152 6.05 5.29 12.32
CA GLN A 152 7.46 5.54 12.60
C GLN A 152 7.74 7.04 12.88
N PRO A 153 8.58 7.37 13.89
CA PRO A 153 8.77 8.75 14.31
C PRO A 153 9.28 9.71 13.24
N GLY A 154 10.15 9.26 12.32
CA GLY A 154 10.78 10.11 11.31
C GLY A 154 9.91 10.47 10.10
N ILE A 155 8.68 9.98 10.03
CA ILE A 155 7.87 10.03 8.81
C ILE A 155 7.55 11.46 8.35
N LEU A 156 7.15 12.36 9.26
CA LEU A 156 6.77 13.73 8.89
C LEU A 156 7.96 14.58 8.43
N ARG A 157 9.16 14.37 8.97
CA ARG A 157 10.37 15.05 8.46
C ARG A 157 10.68 14.66 7.02
N THR A 158 10.51 13.39 6.71
CA THR A 158 10.66 12.86 5.35
C THR A 158 9.63 13.47 4.40
N VAL A 159 8.35 13.43 4.78
CA VAL A 159 7.26 13.99 3.96
C VAL A 159 7.41 15.52 3.78
N ASN A 160 7.77 16.25 4.85
CA ASN A 160 8.07 17.68 4.76
C ASN A 160 9.16 17.96 3.73
N THR A 161 10.25 17.20 3.78
CA THR A 161 11.37 17.38 2.85
C THR A 161 10.95 17.10 1.41
N ILE A 162 10.25 15.99 1.14
CA ILE A 162 9.73 15.64 -0.20
C ILE A 162 8.84 16.76 -0.73
N LEU A 163 7.86 17.21 0.05
CA LEU A 163 6.92 18.27 -0.37
C LEU A 163 7.55 19.66 -0.54
N LEU A 164 8.72 19.92 0.06
CA LEU A 164 9.45 21.18 -0.09
C LEU A 164 10.48 21.13 -1.23
N SER A 165 11.12 19.97 -1.46
CA SER A 165 12.18 19.82 -2.45
C SER A 165 11.71 19.36 -3.82
N GLU A 166 10.57 18.67 -3.87
CA GLU A 166 10.01 18.14 -5.11
C GLU A 166 8.67 18.82 -5.44
N PRO A 167 8.37 18.99 -6.74
CA PRO A 167 7.09 19.58 -7.15
C PRO A 167 5.94 18.57 -7.06
N VAL A 168 5.65 18.05 -5.86
CA VAL A 168 4.62 17.04 -5.63
C VAL A 168 3.50 17.55 -4.72
N ASP A 169 2.33 16.98 -4.89
CA ASP A 169 1.08 17.37 -4.22
C ASP A 169 0.58 16.28 -3.28
N VAL A 170 0.96 15.02 -3.55
CA VAL A 170 0.57 13.82 -2.82
C VAL A 170 1.78 12.95 -2.56
N VAL A 171 1.95 12.51 -1.32
CA VAL A 171 3.01 11.60 -0.91
C VAL A 171 2.37 10.36 -0.27
N GLN A 172 2.67 9.19 -0.83
CA GLN A 172 2.29 7.89 -0.27
C GLN A 172 3.50 7.23 0.38
N GLY A 173 3.45 7.01 1.67
CA GLY A 173 4.44 6.19 2.38
C GLY A 173 4.10 4.71 2.29
N ALA A 174 5.12 3.86 2.44
CA ALA A 174 4.91 2.42 2.43
C ALA A 174 4.20 1.93 3.69
N VAL A 175 3.36 0.93 3.48
CA VAL A 175 2.74 0.11 4.53
C VAL A 175 3.28 -1.30 4.41
N GLN A 176 3.70 -1.91 5.52
CA GLN A 176 4.28 -3.25 5.53
C GLN A 176 3.61 -4.14 6.57
N LEU A 177 3.09 -5.27 6.10
CA LEU A 177 2.59 -6.32 6.96
C LEU A 177 3.76 -7.07 7.60
N VAL A 178 3.74 -7.23 8.93
CA VAL A 178 4.93 -7.73 9.66
C VAL A 178 4.80 -9.16 10.20
N ASN A 179 3.59 -9.72 10.27
CA ASN A 179 3.33 -11.04 10.86
C ASN A 179 3.39 -12.18 9.83
N HIS A 180 4.44 -12.22 8.97
CA HIS A 180 4.60 -13.15 7.85
C HIS A 180 4.65 -14.64 8.24
N GLU A 181 4.87 -14.96 9.54
CA GLU A 181 4.91 -16.34 10.04
C GLU A 181 3.60 -16.79 10.70
N SER A 182 2.59 -15.90 10.83
CA SER A 182 1.40 -16.16 11.64
C SER A 182 0.47 -17.24 11.05
N ARG A 183 0.33 -17.30 9.72
CA ARG A 183 -0.54 -18.24 8.99
C ARG A 183 0.15 -18.72 7.72
N TRP A 184 -0.40 -19.75 7.08
CA TRP A 184 0.14 -20.29 5.83
C TRP A 184 0.13 -19.29 4.67
N PHE A 185 -0.84 -18.38 4.63
CA PHE A 185 -0.98 -17.35 3.59
C PHE A 185 -0.27 -16.02 3.95
N SER A 186 0.12 -15.81 5.21
CA SER A 186 0.63 -14.52 5.68
C SER A 186 1.93 -14.11 4.98
N ALA A 187 2.84 -15.06 4.71
CA ALA A 187 4.07 -14.74 3.99
C ALA A 187 3.79 -14.24 2.57
N LEU A 188 2.83 -14.86 1.87
CA LEU A 188 2.40 -14.43 0.53
C LEU A 188 1.80 -13.03 0.58
N ASN A 189 0.92 -12.77 1.55
CA ASN A 189 0.29 -11.45 1.73
C ASN A 189 1.31 -10.36 2.10
N CYS A 190 2.30 -10.65 2.96
CA CYS A 190 3.38 -9.71 3.30
C CYS A 190 4.25 -9.37 2.08
N VAL A 191 4.59 -10.36 1.27
CA VAL A 191 5.40 -10.16 0.06
C VAL A 191 4.60 -9.43 -1.03
N GLU A 192 3.29 -9.66 -1.13
CA GLU A 192 2.41 -8.89 -2.02
C GLU A 192 2.45 -7.40 -1.69
N TYR A 193 2.31 -7.02 -0.40
CA TYR A 193 2.45 -5.63 0.05
C TYR A 193 3.84 -5.08 -0.23
N PHE A 194 4.87 -5.87 0.06
CA PHE A 194 6.25 -5.48 -0.20
C PHE A 194 6.47 -5.13 -1.67
N LEU A 195 6.11 -6.01 -2.59
CA LEU A 195 6.27 -5.78 -4.03
C LEU A 195 5.39 -4.63 -4.54
N TRP A 196 4.19 -4.47 -3.95
CA TRP A 196 3.29 -3.37 -4.28
C TRP A 196 3.91 -2.02 -3.93
N PHE A 197 4.32 -1.82 -2.69
CA PHE A 197 4.85 -0.53 -2.22
C PHE A 197 6.27 -0.26 -2.70
N ASN A 198 7.13 -1.27 -2.78
CA ASN A 198 8.53 -1.09 -3.18
C ASN A 198 8.76 -1.06 -4.69
N SER A 199 7.78 -1.46 -5.51
CA SER A 199 7.97 -1.49 -6.95
C SER A 199 6.80 -0.89 -7.72
N ARG A 200 5.64 -1.53 -7.67
CA ARG A 200 4.52 -1.17 -8.52
C ARG A 200 4.05 0.26 -8.32
N LEU A 201 3.82 0.69 -7.07
CA LEU A 201 3.32 2.03 -6.79
C LEU A 201 4.29 3.14 -7.23
N HIS A 202 5.60 2.89 -7.24
CA HIS A 202 6.56 3.85 -7.78
C HIS A 202 6.35 4.07 -9.28
N HIS A 203 6.14 3.00 -10.05
CA HIS A 203 5.79 3.12 -11.46
C HIS A 203 4.47 3.86 -11.65
N ASP A 204 3.44 3.50 -10.88
CA ASP A 204 2.09 4.06 -11.00
C ASP A 204 2.09 5.57 -10.70
N ALA A 205 2.90 6.00 -9.70
CA ALA A 205 3.11 7.42 -9.41
C ALA A 205 3.79 8.17 -10.57
N LEU A 206 4.87 7.62 -11.13
CA LEU A 206 5.57 8.21 -12.29
C LEU A 206 4.68 8.28 -13.54
N ALA A 207 3.80 7.31 -13.71
CA ALA A 207 2.84 7.28 -14.82
C ALA A 207 1.61 8.19 -14.58
N GLY A 208 1.48 8.79 -13.39
CA GLY A 208 0.36 9.65 -13.02
C GLY A 208 -0.98 8.92 -12.87
N ALA A 209 -0.95 7.65 -12.44
CA ALA A 209 -2.13 6.81 -12.23
C ALA A 209 -1.99 5.97 -10.95
N LEU A 210 -1.88 6.64 -9.80
CA LEU A 210 -1.63 5.99 -8.52
C LEU A 210 -2.93 5.63 -7.79
N PRO A 211 -3.24 4.34 -7.60
CA PRO A 211 -4.22 3.91 -6.61
C PRO A 211 -3.61 4.10 -5.22
N LEU A 212 -4.09 5.09 -4.48
CA LEU A 212 -3.59 5.36 -3.13
C LEU A 212 -3.95 4.23 -2.17
N ALA A 213 -3.13 4.05 -1.13
CA ALA A 213 -3.47 3.23 0.02
C ALA A 213 -4.22 4.06 1.07
N GLY A 214 -5.03 3.39 1.89
CA GLY A 214 -5.95 4.02 2.83
C GLY A 214 -5.29 4.70 4.03
N ASN A 215 -3.98 4.50 4.24
CA ASN A 215 -3.20 5.07 5.33
C ASN A 215 -1.78 5.43 4.89
N THR A 216 -1.03 6.08 5.78
CA THR A 216 0.31 6.62 5.50
C THR A 216 0.32 7.49 4.24
N LEU A 217 -0.80 8.16 4.02
CA LEU A 217 -1.10 9.03 2.91
C LEU A 217 -1.02 10.49 3.35
N PHE A 218 -0.34 11.32 2.55
CA PHE A 218 -0.20 12.76 2.80
C PHE A 218 -0.59 13.53 1.55
N VAL A 219 -1.57 14.41 1.67
CA VAL A 219 -2.11 15.19 0.54
C VAL A 219 -2.13 16.67 0.92
N ARG A 220 -1.69 17.56 0.02
CA ARG A 220 -1.89 19.00 0.21
C ARG A 220 -3.39 19.27 0.36
N ARG A 221 -3.78 19.92 1.46
CA ARG A 221 -5.19 20.16 1.80
C ARG A 221 -5.96 20.86 0.68
N SER A 222 -5.32 21.74 -0.07
CA SER A 222 -5.93 22.39 -1.23
C SER A 222 -6.41 21.41 -2.31
N PHE A 223 -5.66 20.34 -2.57
CA PHE A 223 -6.07 19.30 -3.52
C PHE A 223 -7.22 18.44 -2.96
N LEU A 224 -7.19 18.06 -1.67
CA LEU A 224 -8.30 17.36 -1.03
C LEU A 224 -9.60 18.17 -1.10
N THR A 225 -9.52 19.45 -0.80
CA THR A 225 -10.69 20.35 -0.89
C THR A 225 -11.20 20.45 -2.33
N LYS A 226 -10.28 20.57 -3.31
CA LYS A 226 -10.63 20.67 -4.74
C LYS A 226 -11.32 19.42 -5.28
N VAL A 227 -10.94 18.21 -4.82
CA VAL A 227 -11.62 16.96 -5.22
C VAL A 227 -12.89 16.68 -4.40
N GLY A 228 -13.19 17.45 -3.37
CA GLY A 228 -14.34 17.25 -2.50
C GLY A 228 -14.16 16.16 -1.42
N GLY A 229 -12.91 15.82 -1.07
CA GLY A 229 -12.59 14.80 -0.07
C GLY A 229 -12.75 13.37 -0.58
N TRP A 230 -13.06 12.45 0.33
CA TRP A 230 -13.25 11.03 0.07
C TRP A 230 -14.70 10.73 -0.33
N ASP A 231 -14.89 9.78 -1.26
CA ASP A 231 -16.24 9.29 -1.60
C ASP A 231 -16.71 8.27 -0.55
N ASP A 232 -17.68 8.65 0.26
CA ASP A 232 -18.21 7.82 1.35
C ASP A 232 -19.13 6.68 0.88
N ARG A 233 -19.38 6.57 -0.43
CA ARG A 233 -20.12 5.48 -1.07
C ARG A 233 -19.21 4.45 -1.76
N CYS A 234 -17.90 4.73 -1.85
CA CYS A 234 -16.92 3.84 -2.45
C CYS A 234 -16.24 2.97 -1.40
N LEU A 235 -16.16 1.67 -1.65
CA LEU A 235 -15.55 0.70 -0.73
C LEU A 235 -14.00 0.74 -0.74
N THR A 236 -13.40 1.37 -1.76
CA THR A 236 -11.97 1.71 -1.84
C THR A 236 -11.85 3.20 -2.12
N GLU A 237 -12.23 3.97 -1.13
CA GLU A 237 -12.25 5.44 -1.15
C GLU A 237 -10.86 6.04 -1.39
N ASP A 238 -9.83 5.32 -1.02
CA ASP A 238 -8.42 5.62 -1.19
C ASP A 238 -7.97 5.50 -2.65
N ALA A 239 -8.23 4.37 -3.29
CA ALA A 239 -7.95 4.16 -4.72
C ALA A 239 -8.78 5.13 -5.58
N ASP A 240 -10.06 5.35 -5.25
CA ASP A 240 -10.92 6.34 -5.87
C ASP A 240 -10.32 7.74 -5.77
N LEU A 241 -9.90 8.15 -4.56
CA LEU A 241 -9.26 9.44 -4.34
C LEU A 241 -7.98 9.57 -5.18
N GLY A 242 -7.15 8.52 -5.23
CA GLY A 242 -5.92 8.50 -6.02
C GLY A 242 -6.18 8.76 -7.50
N PHE A 243 -7.17 8.11 -8.09
CA PHE A 243 -7.53 8.32 -9.49
C PHE A 243 -8.16 9.69 -9.75
N ARG A 244 -8.98 10.22 -8.84
CA ARG A 244 -9.53 11.59 -8.96
C ARG A 244 -8.43 12.66 -8.86
N LEU A 245 -7.48 12.50 -7.96
CA LEU A 245 -6.31 13.38 -7.84
C LEU A 245 -5.43 13.30 -9.11
N SER A 246 -5.17 12.09 -9.61
CA SER A 246 -4.44 11.87 -10.86
C SER A 246 -5.14 12.54 -12.06
N ALA A 247 -6.46 12.43 -12.15
CA ALA A 247 -7.26 13.08 -13.20
C ALA A 247 -7.20 14.62 -13.15
N LEU A 248 -7.00 15.20 -11.96
CA LEU A 248 -6.75 16.64 -11.78
C LEU A 248 -5.31 17.06 -12.05
N GLY A 249 -4.43 16.14 -12.45
CA GLY A 249 -3.03 16.41 -12.70
C GLY A 249 -2.19 16.61 -11.43
N ALA A 250 -2.63 16.10 -10.28
CA ALA A 250 -1.81 16.07 -9.07
C ALA A 250 -0.54 15.24 -9.30
N ARG A 251 0.60 15.76 -8.83
CA ARG A 251 1.88 15.06 -8.91
C ARG A 251 2.06 14.19 -7.67
N LEU A 252 2.32 12.93 -7.90
CA LEU A 252 2.32 11.89 -6.89
C LEU A 252 3.74 11.37 -6.67
N ARG A 253 4.07 11.13 -5.40
CA ARG A 253 5.35 10.54 -4.99
C ARG A 253 5.09 9.39 -4.03
N VAL A 254 5.74 8.26 -4.28
CA VAL A 254 5.78 7.14 -3.35
C VAL A 254 7.17 7.10 -2.72
N PHE A 255 7.26 6.84 -1.44
CA PHE A 255 8.54 6.47 -0.81
C PHE A 255 8.35 5.19 0.00
N SER A 256 9.34 4.33 -0.06
CA SER A 256 9.39 3.08 0.70
C SER A 256 10.74 2.95 1.40
N SER A 257 10.66 2.78 2.70
CA SER A 257 11.83 2.57 3.55
C SER A 257 11.45 1.64 4.69
N PRO A 258 12.18 0.56 4.94
CA PRO A 258 11.87 -0.37 6.02
C PRO A 258 11.88 0.28 7.41
N VAL A 259 12.60 1.41 7.54
CA VAL A 259 12.67 2.20 8.79
C VAL A 259 11.45 3.10 8.97
N LEU A 260 10.85 3.57 7.86
CA LEU A 260 9.75 4.53 7.86
C LEU A 260 8.40 3.90 7.49
N ALA A 261 8.38 2.64 7.03
CA ALA A 261 7.15 1.94 6.69
C ALA A 261 6.23 1.84 7.91
N THR A 262 4.99 2.23 7.74
CA THR A 262 3.93 1.96 8.72
C THR A 262 3.71 0.45 8.79
N ARG A 263 3.62 -0.09 10.00
CA ARG A 263 3.50 -1.54 10.21
C ARG A 263 2.08 -1.92 10.54
N GLU A 264 1.62 -2.99 9.92
CA GLU A 264 0.30 -3.58 10.10
C GLU A 264 0.34 -5.11 10.21
N GLU A 265 -0.83 -5.72 10.39
CA GLU A 265 -1.03 -7.17 10.44
C GLU A 265 -1.76 -7.69 9.20
N THR A 266 -1.39 -8.92 8.77
CA THR A 266 -2.27 -9.68 7.87
C THR A 266 -3.54 -10.10 8.62
N PRO A 267 -4.68 -10.28 7.95
CA PRO A 267 -5.87 -10.84 8.57
C PRO A 267 -5.60 -12.15 9.29
N LEU A 268 -6.20 -12.35 10.46
CA LEU A 268 -5.91 -13.50 11.34
C LEU A 268 -6.54 -14.81 10.81
N THR A 269 -7.58 -14.74 10.01
CA THR A 269 -8.30 -15.90 9.46
C THR A 269 -8.47 -15.80 7.95
N VAL A 270 -8.63 -16.94 7.30
CA VAL A 270 -8.94 -17.02 5.86
C VAL A 270 -10.22 -16.26 5.54
N GLU A 271 -11.24 -16.37 6.39
CA GLU A 271 -12.50 -15.66 6.20
C GLU A 271 -12.33 -14.13 6.26
N ALA A 272 -11.57 -13.62 7.24
CA ALA A 272 -11.26 -12.19 7.34
C ALA A 272 -10.45 -11.72 6.12
N PHE A 273 -9.50 -12.52 5.64
CA PHE A 273 -8.74 -12.26 4.42
C PHE A 273 -9.67 -12.18 3.19
N VAL A 274 -10.55 -13.15 3.00
CA VAL A 274 -11.51 -13.15 1.86
C VAL A 274 -12.47 -11.97 1.95
N ARG A 275 -12.97 -11.61 3.16
CA ARG A 275 -13.82 -10.41 3.35
C ARG A 275 -13.08 -9.13 2.97
N GLN A 276 -11.85 -8.96 3.42
CA GLN A 276 -11.02 -7.79 3.09
C GLN A 276 -10.79 -7.68 1.58
N ARG A 277 -10.38 -8.78 0.92
CA ARG A 277 -10.15 -8.83 -0.53
C ARG A 277 -11.44 -8.64 -1.33
N THR A 278 -12.57 -9.18 -0.86
CA THR A 278 -13.89 -8.92 -1.47
C THR A 278 -14.22 -7.44 -1.49
N ARG A 279 -14.00 -6.74 -0.37
CA ARG A 279 -14.21 -5.29 -0.26
C ARG A 279 -13.35 -4.52 -1.26
N TRP A 280 -12.07 -4.86 -1.39
CA TRP A 280 -11.17 -4.21 -2.32
C TRP A 280 -11.56 -4.45 -3.78
N HIS A 281 -11.83 -5.70 -4.14
CA HIS A 281 -12.25 -6.04 -5.50
C HIS A 281 -13.60 -5.38 -5.85
N GLN A 282 -14.57 -5.35 -4.93
CA GLN A 282 -15.85 -4.66 -5.15
C GLN A 282 -15.64 -3.16 -5.33
N GLY A 283 -14.79 -2.54 -4.50
CA GLY A 283 -14.44 -1.12 -4.65
C GLY A 283 -13.80 -0.82 -6.00
N PHE A 284 -12.94 -1.69 -6.52
CA PHE A 284 -12.37 -1.54 -7.87
C PHE A 284 -13.43 -1.59 -8.96
N LEU A 285 -14.47 -2.43 -8.84
CA LEU A 285 -15.62 -2.39 -9.77
C LEU A 285 -16.37 -1.05 -9.68
N GLN A 286 -16.54 -0.51 -8.47
CA GLN A 286 -17.18 0.77 -8.27
C GLN A 286 -16.38 1.90 -8.93
N VAL A 287 -15.06 1.95 -8.72
CA VAL A 287 -14.16 2.93 -9.35
C VAL A 287 -14.15 2.78 -10.87
N LEU A 288 -14.11 1.53 -11.37
CA LEU A 288 -14.17 1.25 -12.81
C LEU A 288 -15.45 1.81 -13.43
N ARG A 289 -16.61 1.58 -12.78
CA ARG A 289 -17.93 2.06 -13.23
C ARG A 289 -18.08 3.57 -13.17
N LYS A 290 -17.47 4.25 -12.16
CA LYS A 290 -17.48 5.72 -12.04
C LYS A 290 -16.82 6.41 -13.24
N GLY A 291 -15.79 5.79 -13.82
CA GLY A 291 -15.15 6.27 -15.03
C GLY A 291 -14.22 7.48 -14.85
N ASP A 292 -13.92 7.93 -13.63
CA ASP A 292 -12.99 9.06 -13.39
C ASP A 292 -11.59 8.79 -13.95
N TRP A 293 -11.17 7.53 -14.00
CA TRP A 293 -9.90 7.10 -14.61
C TRP A 293 -9.80 7.42 -16.11
N LEU A 294 -10.92 7.55 -16.82
CA LEU A 294 -10.95 7.98 -18.24
C LEU A 294 -10.54 9.45 -18.43
N ARG A 295 -10.60 10.26 -17.38
CA ARG A 295 -10.24 11.67 -17.39
C ARG A 295 -8.74 11.92 -17.19
N MET A 296 -7.95 10.88 -16.97
CA MET A 296 -6.50 11.02 -16.82
C MET A 296 -5.86 11.59 -18.09
N PRO A 297 -4.79 12.40 -17.95
CA PRO A 297 -4.27 13.19 -19.06
C PRO A 297 -3.66 12.35 -20.19
N SER A 298 -3.08 11.18 -19.90
CA SER A 298 -2.41 10.33 -20.90
C SER A 298 -3.14 9.02 -21.11
N LEU A 299 -3.04 8.47 -22.33
CA LEU A 299 -3.57 7.14 -22.65
C LEU A 299 -2.87 6.05 -21.83
N SER A 300 -1.56 6.18 -21.62
CA SER A 300 -0.80 5.24 -20.78
C SER A 300 -1.31 5.20 -19.34
N ALA A 301 -1.60 6.36 -18.74
CA ALA A 301 -2.20 6.43 -17.41
C ALA A 301 -3.59 5.77 -17.36
N ARG A 302 -4.43 6.00 -18.38
CA ARG A 302 -5.75 5.34 -18.49
C ARG A 302 -5.66 3.83 -18.61
N LEU A 303 -4.75 3.34 -19.46
CA LEU A 303 -4.52 1.89 -19.63
C LEU A 303 -3.95 1.25 -18.35
N LEU A 304 -3.06 1.95 -17.65
CA LEU A 304 -2.52 1.51 -16.37
C LEU A 304 -3.61 1.44 -15.30
N ALA A 305 -4.47 2.47 -15.20
CA ALA A 305 -5.61 2.47 -14.29
C ALA A 305 -6.58 1.33 -14.61
N LEU A 306 -6.91 1.12 -15.89
CA LEU A 306 -7.74 0.01 -16.33
C LEU A 306 -7.12 -1.34 -15.94
N ASN A 307 -5.81 -1.54 -16.20
CA ASN A 307 -5.10 -2.75 -15.78
C ASN A 307 -5.18 -2.95 -14.26
N THR A 308 -4.97 -1.91 -13.47
CA THR A 308 -5.04 -1.97 -12.01
C THR A 308 -6.43 -2.38 -11.51
N LEU A 309 -7.47 -1.77 -12.07
CA LEU A 309 -8.86 -2.03 -11.67
C LEU A 309 -9.37 -3.41 -12.12
N THR A 310 -8.86 -3.95 -13.23
CA THR A 310 -9.30 -5.24 -13.79
C THR A 310 -8.44 -6.43 -13.37
N GLN A 311 -7.19 -6.19 -12.96
CA GLN A 311 -6.21 -7.24 -12.62
C GLN A 311 -6.71 -8.29 -11.60
N PRO A 312 -7.45 -7.94 -10.51
CA PRO A 312 -7.96 -8.96 -9.60
C PRO A 312 -8.90 -9.98 -10.27
N PHE A 313 -9.67 -9.53 -11.24
CA PHE A 313 -10.66 -10.36 -11.96
C PHE A 313 -10.00 -11.21 -13.04
N THR A 314 -9.10 -10.64 -13.81
CA THR A 314 -8.36 -11.37 -14.86
C THR A 314 -7.37 -12.36 -14.27
N GLY A 315 -6.68 -12.00 -13.16
CA GLY A 315 -5.85 -12.93 -12.40
C GLY A 315 -6.64 -14.08 -11.80
N SER A 316 -7.85 -13.80 -11.28
CA SER A 316 -8.79 -14.82 -10.79
C SER A 316 -9.25 -15.75 -11.92
N LEU A 317 -9.60 -15.18 -13.06
CA LEU A 317 -10.01 -15.96 -14.24
C LEU A 317 -8.85 -16.88 -14.69
N ALA A 318 -7.63 -16.35 -14.79
CA ALA A 318 -6.46 -17.14 -15.16
C ALA A 318 -6.21 -18.29 -14.17
N SER A 319 -6.30 -18.03 -12.85
CA SER A 319 -6.07 -19.05 -11.81
C SER A 319 -7.14 -20.16 -11.79
N LEU A 320 -8.35 -19.88 -12.26
CA LEU A 320 -9.43 -20.86 -12.39
C LEU A 320 -9.39 -21.63 -13.72
N LEU A 321 -8.97 -20.98 -14.79
CA LEU A 321 -9.00 -21.58 -16.14
C LEU A 321 -7.86 -22.56 -16.40
N TRP A 322 -6.62 -22.27 -15.95
CA TRP A 322 -5.48 -23.12 -16.30
C TRP A 322 -5.59 -24.56 -15.75
N PRO A 323 -6.12 -24.83 -14.53
CA PRO A 323 -6.31 -26.22 -14.08
C PRO A 323 -7.35 -26.96 -14.92
N VAL A 324 -8.43 -26.26 -15.34
CA VAL A 324 -9.44 -26.82 -16.25
C VAL A 324 -8.81 -27.15 -17.60
N ALA A 325 -8.03 -26.22 -18.17
CA ALA A 325 -7.32 -26.45 -19.43
C ALA A 325 -6.37 -27.65 -19.33
N ALA A 326 -5.63 -27.78 -18.20
CA ALA A 326 -4.74 -28.92 -17.95
C ALA A 326 -5.50 -30.27 -17.98
N VAL A 327 -6.66 -30.33 -17.31
CA VAL A 327 -7.50 -31.56 -17.29
C VAL A 327 -8.07 -31.84 -18.68
N MET A 328 -8.59 -30.83 -19.38
CA MET A 328 -9.19 -30.99 -20.68
C MET A 328 -8.26 -31.56 -21.74
N VAL A 329 -6.97 -31.26 -21.67
CA VAL A 329 -5.95 -31.82 -22.59
C VAL A 329 -5.88 -33.34 -22.51
N PHE A 330 -6.10 -33.94 -21.33
CA PHE A 330 -6.10 -35.40 -21.16
C PHE A 330 -7.43 -36.04 -21.57
N LEU A 331 -8.53 -35.30 -21.53
CA LEU A 331 -9.87 -35.82 -21.80
C LEU A 331 -10.31 -35.64 -23.24
N VAL A 332 -9.78 -34.63 -23.95
CA VAL A 332 -10.22 -34.24 -25.28
C VAL A 332 -9.03 -34.23 -26.24
N LYS A 333 -9.20 -34.84 -27.43
CA LYS A 333 -8.19 -34.74 -28.50
C LYS A 333 -8.19 -33.30 -29.06
N VAL A 334 -7.25 -32.49 -28.62
CA VAL A 334 -7.10 -31.08 -29.04
C VAL A 334 -5.85 -30.97 -29.92
N PRO A 335 -5.86 -30.20 -31.02
CA PRO A 335 -4.65 -29.94 -31.81
C PRO A 335 -3.52 -29.33 -30.98
N ILE A 336 -2.28 -29.81 -31.18
CA ILE A 336 -1.10 -29.38 -30.39
C ILE A 336 -0.95 -27.87 -30.29
N PRO A 337 -1.10 -27.05 -31.36
CA PRO A 337 -1.00 -25.60 -31.24
C PRO A 337 -2.01 -24.98 -30.28
N ILE A 338 -3.26 -25.48 -30.25
CA ILE A 338 -4.29 -24.99 -29.32
C ILE A 338 -3.91 -25.37 -27.88
N VAL A 339 -3.39 -26.58 -27.67
CA VAL A 339 -2.89 -27.01 -26.35
C VAL A 339 -1.80 -26.06 -25.86
N LEU A 340 -0.77 -25.80 -26.63
CA LEU A 340 0.34 -24.95 -26.25
C LEU A 340 -0.11 -23.53 -25.86
N VAL A 341 -1.03 -22.95 -26.60
CA VAL A 341 -1.56 -21.62 -26.30
C VAL A 341 -2.49 -21.62 -25.09
N SER A 342 -3.27 -22.67 -24.87
CA SER A 342 -4.15 -22.78 -23.69
C SER A 342 -3.35 -22.85 -22.37
N TYR A 343 -2.05 -23.21 -22.42
CA TYR A 343 -1.16 -23.20 -21.26
C TYR A 343 -0.49 -21.83 -20.99
N LEU A 344 -0.66 -20.81 -21.83
CA LEU A 344 -0.09 -19.49 -21.59
C LEU A 344 -0.44 -18.93 -20.19
N PRO A 345 -1.68 -19.04 -19.66
CA PRO A 345 -1.98 -18.63 -18.29
C PRO A 345 -1.19 -19.40 -17.22
N LEU A 346 -0.85 -20.66 -17.45
CA LEU A 346 -0.01 -21.44 -16.54
C LEU A 346 1.43 -20.90 -16.51
N TYR A 347 2.01 -20.56 -17.65
CA TYR A 347 3.35 -19.96 -17.67
C TYR A 347 3.38 -18.62 -16.94
N ALA A 348 2.35 -17.77 -17.13
CA ALA A 348 2.20 -16.53 -16.40
C ALA A 348 2.07 -16.77 -14.88
N PHE A 349 1.30 -17.77 -14.48
CA PHE A 349 1.13 -18.17 -13.07
C PHE A 349 2.47 -18.59 -12.46
N LEU A 350 3.25 -19.46 -13.14
CA LEU A 350 4.57 -19.91 -12.68
C LEU A 350 5.56 -18.75 -12.58
N LEU A 351 5.55 -17.82 -13.55
CA LEU A 351 6.38 -16.63 -13.51
C LEU A 351 6.02 -15.74 -12.31
N THR A 352 4.73 -15.52 -12.06
CA THR A 352 4.27 -14.73 -10.89
C THR A 352 4.66 -15.41 -9.58
N MET A 353 4.51 -16.72 -9.47
CA MET A 353 4.97 -17.50 -8.32
C MET A 353 6.47 -17.31 -8.08
N LEU A 354 7.29 -17.41 -9.13
CA LEU A 354 8.73 -17.18 -9.03
C LEU A 354 9.06 -15.75 -8.60
N THR A 355 8.37 -14.75 -9.17
CA THR A 355 8.52 -13.34 -8.79
C THR A 355 8.23 -13.14 -7.30
N VAL A 356 7.17 -13.77 -6.76
CA VAL A 356 6.81 -13.70 -5.34
C VAL A 356 7.87 -14.37 -4.46
N ILE A 357 8.45 -15.50 -4.89
CA ILE A 357 9.51 -16.20 -4.14
C ILE A 357 10.80 -15.36 -4.09
N VAL A 358 11.18 -14.75 -5.21
CA VAL A 358 12.29 -13.79 -5.24
C VAL A 358 11.98 -12.57 -4.37
N GLY A 359 10.75 -12.05 -4.44
CA GLY A 359 10.26 -10.98 -3.58
C GLY A 359 10.36 -11.33 -2.08
N TYR A 360 10.12 -12.59 -1.70
CA TYR A 360 10.30 -13.04 -0.30
C TYR A 360 11.78 -12.94 0.13
N ARG A 361 12.71 -13.30 -0.74
CA ARG A 361 14.14 -13.14 -0.46
C ARG A 361 14.48 -11.66 -0.20
N LEU A 362 14.06 -10.77 -1.10
CA LEU A 362 14.31 -9.33 -0.97
C LEU A 362 13.64 -8.75 0.29
N PHE A 363 12.39 -9.13 0.56
CA PHE A 363 11.69 -8.76 1.79
C PHE A 363 12.50 -9.14 3.04
N THR A 364 13.03 -10.36 3.09
CA THR A 364 13.82 -10.80 4.23
C THR A 364 15.14 -10.05 4.35
N GLU A 365 15.80 -9.75 3.25
CA GLU A 365 17.05 -8.96 3.22
C GLU A 365 16.80 -7.52 3.71
N GLU A 366 15.77 -6.86 3.18
CA GLU A 366 15.46 -5.45 3.50
C GLU A 366 15.03 -5.23 4.95
N PHE A 367 14.26 -6.18 5.50
CA PHE A 367 13.82 -6.12 6.89
C PHE A 367 14.77 -6.82 7.88
N GLY A 368 15.95 -7.25 7.44
CA GLY A 368 16.95 -7.91 8.29
C GLY A 368 16.48 -9.26 8.85
N LEU A 369 15.57 -9.93 8.17
CA LEU A 369 15.02 -11.23 8.54
C LEU A 369 15.87 -12.38 7.93
N ARG A 370 15.78 -13.56 8.51
CA ARG A 370 16.46 -14.74 7.97
C ARG A 370 15.64 -15.34 6.83
N PHE A 371 16.23 -15.42 5.62
CA PHE A 371 15.64 -16.21 4.54
C PHE A 371 15.61 -17.71 4.90
N ARG A 372 14.45 -18.34 4.77
CA ARG A 372 14.25 -19.78 5.03
C ARG A 372 13.76 -20.49 3.78
N VAL A 373 14.57 -21.40 3.24
CA VAL A 373 14.21 -22.19 2.04
C VAL A 373 12.91 -22.97 2.26
N SER A 374 12.71 -23.53 3.46
CA SER A 374 11.47 -24.24 3.80
C SER A 374 10.23 -23.34 3.71
N ARG A 375 10.36 -22.06 4.08
CA ARG A 375 9.25 -21.09 3.94
C ARG A 375 9.01 -20.76 2.47
N ALA A 376 10.06 -20.57 1.68
CA ALA A 376 9.94 -20.35 0.24
C ALA A 376 9.26 -21.55 -0.46
N ALA A 377 9.63 -22.78 -0.10
CA ALA A 377 8.98 -23.99 -0.60
C ALA A 377 7.49 -24.06 -0.18
N LEU A 378 7.18 -23.75 1.09
CA LEU A 378 5.80 -23.66 1.54
C LEU A 378 5.00 -22.61 0.77
N MET A 379 5.59 -21.45 0.50
CA MET A 379 4.94 -20.38 -0.31
C MET A 379 4.68 -20.86 -1.74
N ALA A 380 5.59 -21.59 -2.36
CA ALA A 380 5.38 -22.17 -3.70
C ALA A 380 4.17 -23.13 -3.72
N VAL A 381 4.08 -24.02 -2.75
CA VAL A 381 2.93 -24.94 -2.61
C VAL A 381 1.64 -24.19 -2.26
N ALA A 382 1.73 -23.21 -1.38
CA ALA A 382 0.59 -22.41 -0.95
C ALA A 382 0.12 -21.38 -2.01
N PHE A 383 0.89 -21.13 -3.07
CA PHE A 383 0.59 -20.07 -4.03
C PHE A 383 -0.72 -20.34 -4.78
N LEU A 384 -0.98 -21.58 -5.19
CA LEU A 384 -2.24 -21.93 -5.87
C LEU A 384 -3.46 -21.78 -4.94
N PRO A 385 -3.53 -22.38 -3.75
CA PRO A 385 -4.66 -22.13 -2.86
C PRO A 385 -4.80 -20.65 -2.47
N TYR A 386 -3.70 -19.87 -2.36
CA TYR A 386 -3.76 -18.43 -2.14
C TYR A 386 -4.46 -17.69 -3.28
N THR A 387 -4.09 -17.98 -4.54
CA THR A 387 -4.75 -17.37 -5.70
C THR A 387 -6.21 -17.75 -5.83
N TRP A 388 -6.58 -18.95 -5.37
CA TRP A 388 -8.00 -19.37 -5.32
C TRP A 388 -8.80 -18.61 -4.25
N LEU A 389 -8.19 -18.26 -3.11
CA LEU A 389 -8.84 -17.36 -2.14
C LEU A 389 -9.12 -15.98 -2.76
N LEU A 390 -8.18 -15.46 -3.56
CA LEU A 390 -8.38 -14.21 -4.31
C LEU A 390 -9.48 -14.35 -5.36
N ALA A 391 -9.57 -15.51 -6.03
CA ALA A 391 -10.64 -15.79 -7.00
C ALA A 391 -12.02 -15.86 -6.32
N VAL A 392 -12.12 -16.52 -5.17
CA VAL A 392 -13.36 -16.53 -4.36
C VAL A 392 -13.75 -15.11 -3.95
N ALA A 393 -12.79 -14.28 -3.54
CA ALA A 393 -13.04 -12.89 -3.21
C ALA A 393 -13.53 -12.08 -4.41
N SER A 394 -12.98 -12.30 -5.61
CA SER A 394 -13.42 -11.65 -6.86
C SER A 394 -14.83 -12.04 -7.26
N VAL A 395 -15.14 -13.34 -7.22
CA VAL A 395 -16.51 -13.83 -7.52
C VAL A 395 -17.51 -13.26 -6.52
N ARG A 396 -17.17 -13.28 -5.21
CA ARG A 396 -18.02 -12.69 -4.17
C ARG A 396 -18.21 -11.18 -4.38
N ALA A 397 -17.18 -10.46 -4.81
CA ALA A 397 -17.24 -9.03 -5.12
C ALA A 397 -18.22 -8.74 -6.27
N ILE A 398 -18.14 -9.51 -7.37
CA ILE A 398 -19.06 -9.39 -8.51
C ILE A 398 -20.51 -9.64 -8.06
N ILE A 399 -20.75 -10.72 -7.31
CA ILE A 399 -22.11 -11.06 -6.83
C ILE A 399 -22.65 -9.94 -5.92
N ARG A 400 -21.83 -9.40 -5.00
CA ARG A 400 -22.24 -8.30 -4.12
C ARG A 400 -22.55 -7.02 -4.90
N GLU A 401 -21.75 -6.69 -5.91
CA GLU A 401 -21.97 -5.51 -6.73
C GLU A 401 -23.25 -5.65 -7.58
N LEU A 402 -23.49 -6.80 -8.20
CA LEU A 402 -24.71 -7.08 -8.95
C LEU A 402 -25.98 -7.05 -8.06
N ARG A 403 -25.84 -7.40 -6.78
CA ARG A 403 -26.92 -7.33 -5.78
C ARG A 403 -27.02 -6.01 -5.05
N SER A 404 -26.19 -5.02 -5.42
CA SER A 404 -26.11 -3.70 -4.75
C SER A 404 -25.87 -3.78 -3.22
N ILE A 405 -25.11 -4.79 -2.77
CA ILE A 405 -24.75 -4.96 -1.35
C ILE A 405 -23.49 -4.14 -1.07
N ASN A 406 -23.66 -2.93 -0.55
CA ASN A 406 -22.58 -1.95 -0.31
C ASN A 406 -22.18 -1.84 1.17
N GLY A 407 -22.60 -2.76 2.03
CA GLY A 407 -22.26 -2.75 3.46
C GLY A 407 -20.74 -2.90 3.68
N TRP A 408 -20.18 -2.03 4.50
CA TRP A 408 -18.76 -2.07 4.91
C TRP A 408 -18.53 -3.25 5.86
N GLU A 409 -17.73 -4.23 5.41
CA GLU A 409 -17.29 -5.35 6.23
C GLU A 409 -15.94 -4.99 6.86
N LYS A 410 -15.96 -4.67 8.16
CA LYS A 410 -14.74 -4.32 8.91
C LYS A 410 -13.83 -5.54 9.05
N THR A 411 -12.53 -5.34 8.89
CA THR A 411 -11.49 -6.29 9.29
C THR A 411 -11.18 -6.04 10.77
N GLU A 412 -11.17 -7.08 11.59
CA GLU A 412 -10.80 -6.99 13.00
C GLU A 412 -9.28 -7.02 13.15
N HIS A 413 -8.74 -6.08 13.93
CA HIS A 413 -7.32 -5.97 14.26
C HIS A 413 -7.15 -6.07 15.78
N VAL A 414 -6.20 -6.86 16.23
CA VAL A 414 -5.92 -7.07 17.66
C VAL A 414 -4.61 -6.44 18.13
N GLY A 415 -3.83 -5.84 17.21
CA GLY A 415 -2.58 -5.19 17.52
C GLY A 415 -1.47 -6.15 17.98
N SER A 416 -1.51 -7.42 17.56
CA SER A 416 -0.54 -8.44 17.97
C SER A 416 0.89 -8.12 17.53
N HIS A 417 1.06 -7.33 16.47
CA HIS A 417 2.36 -6.85 15.99
C HIS A 417 3.05 -5.87 16.94
N ARG A 418 2.31 -5.27 17.88
CA ARG A 418 2.81 -4.34 18.90
C ARG A 418 3.28 -5.03 20.19
N ILE A 419 2.90 -6.30 20.37
CA ILE A 419 3.33 -7.10 21.52
C ILE A 419 4.67 -7.74 21.13
N PRO A 420 5.77 -7.54 21.89
CA PRO A 420 7.03 -8.21 21.60
C PRO A 420 6.83 -9.72 21.68
N SER A 421 6.91 -10.43 20.55
CA SER A 421 6.88 -11.89 20.56
C SER A 421 8.10 -12.42 21.30
N PRO A 422 7.99 -13.43 22.17
CA PRO A 422 9.13 -14.00 22.91
C PRO A 422 10.26 -14.57 22.04
N GLY A 423 10.14 -14.56 20.72
CA GLY A 423 11.14 -14.99 19.74
C GLY A 423 11.30 -14.08 18.52
N GLY A 424 10.50 -13.03 18.38
CA GLY A 424 10.46 -12.15 17.23
C GLY A 424 11.16 -10.81 17.48
N ARG A 425 12.48 -10.80 17.58
CA ARG A 425 13.23 -9.56 17.36
C ARG A 425 13.11 -9.23 15.89
N ILE A 426 12.20 -8.30 15.51
CA ILE A 426 12.43 -7.51 14.31
C ILE A 426 13.71 -6.75 14.61
N ALA A 427 14.81 -7.17 13.98
CA ALA A 427 16.10 -6.55 14.18
C ALA A 427 15.91 -5.05 13.92
N ARG A 428 16.33 -4.21 14.88
CA ARG A 428 16.56 -2.79 14.59
C ARG A 428 17.42 -2.78 13.33
N ALA A 429 16.90 -2.18 12.25
CA ALA A 429 17.62 -2.05 11.00
C ALA A 429 19.05 -1.61 11.34
N ARG A 430 20.03 -2.45 11.00
CA ARG A 430 21.45 -2.08 11.15
C ARG A 430 21.58 -0.79 10.35
N ARG A 431 21.99 0.28 11.02
CA ARG A 431 22.49 1.46 10.32
C ARG A 431 23.57 0.94 9.37
N THR A 432 23.29 0.95 8.07
CA THR A 432 24.34 0.79 7.07
C THR A 432 25.32 1.91 7.35
N PRO A 433 26.63 1.63 7.56
CA PRO A 433 27.61 2.69 7.62
C PRO A 433 27.56 3.41 6.28
N SER A 434 27.37 4.72 6.32
CA SER A 434 27.58 5.57 5.15
C SER A 434 28.90 5.16 4.48
N PRO A 435 28.98 4.95 3.15
CA PRO A 435 30.26 4.66 2.52
C PRO A 435 31.20 5.80 2.87
N ALA A 436 32.28 5.46 3.55
CA ALA A 436 33.35 6.38 3.87
C ALA A 436 33.79 7.03 2.55
N LEU A 437 33.62 8.34 2.46
CA LEU A 437 34.27 9.16 1.44
C LEU A 437 35.76 8.78 1.46
N SER A 438 36.22 8.17 0.38
CA SER A 438 37.60 7.81 0.16
C SER A 438 38.49 9.04 0.43
N ARG A 439 39.39 8.87 1.40
CA ARG A 439 40.58 9.72 1.52
C ARG A 439 41.34 9.66 0.21
N GLY A 440 41.27 10.72 -0.55
CA GLY A 440 41.98 10.85 -1.81
C GLY A 440 41.93 12.29 -2.29
N GLN A 441 42.54 13.22 -1.56
CA GLN A 441 43.00 14.52 -2.04
C GLN A 441 43.47 15.35 -0.84
N GLN A 442 44.59 14.96 -0.23
CA GLN A 442 45.45 15.80 0.59
C GLN A 442 46.89 15.32 0.43
N GLU A 443 47.45 15.56 -0.74
CA GLU A 443 48.89 15.64 -0.96
C GLU A 443 49.11 16.51 -2.20
N ALA A 444 49.39 17.75 -1.98
CA ALA A 444 50.19 18.65 -2.83
C ALA A 444 49.90 20.11 -2.42
N THR A 445 50.73 20.59 -1.51
CA THR A 445 51.42 21.91 -1.60
C THR A 445 51.93 22.31 -0.23
N GLU A 446 53.13 21.85 0.12
CA GLU A 446 54.03 22.60 0.97
C GLU A 446 54.98 23.37 0.06
N PRO A 447 55.17 24.68 0.20
CA PRO A 447 56.29 25.41 -0.42
C PRO A 447 57.50 25.29 0.51
N GLY A 448 58.57 24.69 -0.01
CA GLY A 448 59.90 24.67 0.62
C GLY A 448 60.48 26.05 0.82
N PRO A 449 61.32 26.25 1.85
CA PRO A 449 61.91 27.54 2.16
C PRO A 449 63.05 27.92 1.20
N GLY A 450 63.03 29.18 0.74
CA GLY A 450 64.07 29.77 -0.07
C GLY A 450 65.42 29.76 0.62
N GLY A 451 66.45 29.38 -0.12
CA GLY A 451 67.87 29.61 0.19
C GLY A 451 68.38 30.72 -0.69
N ALA A 452 68.96 31.70 -0.02
CA ALA A 452 69.70 32.81 -0.62
C ALA A 452 71.01 32.37 -1.25
N SER A 453 71.32 32.88 -2.39
CA SER A 453 72.59 33.53 -2.78
C SER A 453 72.47 34.03 -4.21
#